data_ea967dc0bffc1ebeb4c7ca03a7910b38
#
_entry.id   ea967dc0bffc1ebeb4c7ca03a7910b38
#
_cell.length_a   1.000
_cell.length_b   1.000
_cell.length_c   1.000
_cell.angle_alpha   90.00
_cell.angle_beta   90.00
_cell.angle_gamma   90.00
#
_symmetry.space_group_name_H-M   'P 1'
#
loop_
_entity.id
_entity.type
_entity.pdbx_description
1 polymer ?
#
loop_
_entity_poly.entity_id
_entity_poly.type
_entity_poly.pdbx_seq_one_letter_code
_entity_poly.pdbx_strand_id
1 'polypeptide(L)'
;VDFVIHNAGITRDKTLGNMPEHFWDMTIAVNLTAEELIDEELAERKLMRDNGRIVCISSISGIAGNFGQTNYSCAKSGVIGYVESMARHLKNGITINAIAPGFIETQMTAAMPFTIREAGRRMNSLSQGGQPVDVAEAIAWYCNPASAGVNGNVVRVCGQSLIGR
;
A
#
# COMPACT_ATOMS: atom_id res chain seq x y z
N VAL A 1 10.83 -18.55 1.95
CA VAL A 1 9.60 -17.76 1.68
C VAL A 1 9.59 -17.44 0.20
N ASP A 2 8.46 -17.70 -0.48
CA ASP A 2 8.30 -17.40 -1.91
C ASP A 2 7.63 -16.06 -2.13
N PHE A 3 6.66 -15.70 -1.27
CA PHE A 3 5.91 -14.45 -1.35
C PHE A 3 5.86 -13.77 0.01
N VAL A 4 6.03 -12.46 0.00
CA VAL A 4 5.79 -11.57 1.15
C VAL A 4 4.76 -10.54 0.73
N ILE A 5 3.67 -10.43 1.47
CA ILE A 5 2.63 -9.44 1.20
C ILE A 5 2.52 -8.54 2.42
N HIS A 6 3.04 -7.33 2.31
CA HIS A 6 2.94 -6.30 3.34
C HIS A 6 1.57 -5.64 3.27
N ASN A 7 0.58 -6.30 3.88
CA ASN A 7 -0.82 -5.87 3.86
C ASN A 7 -1.28 -5.26 5.18
N ALA A 8 -0.56 -5.51 6.28
CA ALA A 8 -0.93 -4.96 7.58
C ALA A 8 -0.88 -3.43 7.56
N GLY A 9 -1.88 -2.78 8.12
CA GLY A 9 -1.92 -1.33 8.18
C GLY A 9 -3.00 -0.80 9.11
N ILE A 10 -2.80 0.41 9.59
CA ILE A 10 -3.73 1.13 10.46
C ILE A 10 -3.90 2.56 10.01
N THR A 11 -5.01 3.18 10.39
CA THR A 11 -5.24 4.63 10.31
C THR A 11 -5.41 5.21 11.71
N ARG A 12 -4.93 6.43 11.92
CA ARG A 12 -5.13 7.24 13.12
C ARG A 12 -5.32 8.68 12.67
N ASP A 13 -6.53 8.97 12.23
CA ASP A 13 -6.86 10.18 11.47
C ASP A 13 -7.07 11.38 12.40
N LYS A 14 -6.38 12.46 12.14
CA LYS A 14 -6.56 13.80 12.73
C LYS A 14 -5.94 14.84 11.81
N THR A 15 -6.44 16.06 11.86
CA THR A 15 -5.73 17.18 11.24
C THR A 15 -4.37 17.37 11.89
N LEU A 16 -3.35 17.75 11.13
CA LEU A 16 -1.97 17.80 11.59
C LEU A 16 -1.80 18.60 12.89
N GLY A 17 -2.43 19.78 12.99
CA GLY A 17 -2.35 20.62 14.19
C GLY A 17 -3.00 20.03 15.45
N ASN A 18 -3.84 18.99 15.31
CA ASN A 18 -4.50 18.31 16.41
C ASN A 18 -4.09 16.84 16.55
N MET A 19 -3.06 16.41 15.81
CA MET A 19 -2.61 15.03 15.80
C MET A 19 -1.71 14.75 17.01
N PRO A 20 -2.11 13.83 17.91
CA PRO A 20 -1.22 13.40 18.97
C PRO A 20 0.01 12.71 18.40
N GLU A 21 1.18 12.93 18.99
CA GLU A 21 2.46 12.33 18.57
C GLU A 21 2.37 10.80 18.43
N HIS A 22 1.76 10.13 19.40
CA HIS A 22 1.61 8.67 19.35
C HIS A 22 0.72 8.17 18.19
N PHE A 23 -0.16 9.00 17.59
CA PHE A 23 -0.90 8.65 16.38
C PHE A 23 0.02 8.66 15.17
N TRP A 24 0.94 9.63 15.13
CA TRP A 24 1.98 9.70 14.11
C TRP A 24 2.89 8.48 14.20
N ASP A 25 3.52 8.28 15.35
CA ASP A 25 4.52 7.23 15.57
C ASP A 25 3.97 5.84 15.29
N MET A 26 2.78 5.54 15.82
CA MET A 26 2.12 4.25 15.61
C MET A 26 1.80 4.03 14.12
N THR A 27 1.36 5.07 13.41
CA THR A 27 1.02 4.96 11.99
C THR A 27 2.26 4.72 11.14
N ILE A 28 3.36 5.43 11.40
CA ILE A 28 4.63 5.21 10.70
C ILE A 28 5.19 3.83 11.02
N ALA A 29 5.21 3.46 12.31
CA ALA A 29 5.76 2.18 12.74
C ALA A 29 5.07 0.98 12.07
N VAL A 30 3.74 0.99 12.00
CA VAL A 30 2.99 -0.16 11.45
C VAL A 30 2.94 -0.14 9.92
N ASN A 31 2.75 1.05 9.30
CA ASN A 31 2.51 1.11 7.85
C ASN A 31 3.79 1.26 7.00
N LEU A 32 4.95 1.48 7.62
CA LEU A 32 6.21 1.65 6.90
C LEU A 32 7.36 0.90 7.57
N THR A 33 7.73 1.26 8.82
CA THR A 33 8.90 0.69 9.48
C THR A 33 8.82 -0.82 9.65
N ALA A 34 7.62 -1.36 9.92
CA ALA A 34 7.44 -2.81 10.05
C ALA A 34 7.74 -3.56 8.73
N GLU A 35 7.41 -2.96 7.57
CA GLU A 35 7.72 -3.55 6.26
C GLU A 35 9.24 -3.65 6.06
N GLU A 36 9.96 -2.55 6.34
CA GLU A 36 11.42 -2.48 6.27
C GLU A 36 12.09 -3.52 7.19
N LEU A 37 11.72 -3.55 8.46
CA LEU A 37 12.30 -4.48 9.45
C LEU A 37 12.07 -5.95 9.10
N ILE A 38 10.90 -6.29 8.54
CA ILE A 38 10.60 -7.66 8.10
C ILE A 38 11.48 -8.03 6.91
N ASP A 39 11.62 -7.15 5.93
CA ASP A 39 12.43 -7.43 4.74
C ASP A 39 13.93 -7.51 5.07
N GLU A 40 14.43 -6.67 6.00
CA GLU A 40 15.79 -6.76 6.53
C GLU A 40 16.05 -8.12 7.18
N GLU A 41 15.17 -8.55 8.07
CA GLU A 41 15.28 -9.84 8.75
C GLU A 41 15.23 -11.02 7.77
N LEU A 42 14.36 -10.95 6.75
CA LEU A 42 14.30 -11.96 5.69
C LEU A 42 15.59 -12.01 4.86
N ALA A 43 16.19 -10.87 4.59
CA ALA A 43 17.43 -10.75 3.85
C ALA A 43 18.63 -11.26 4.66
N GLU A 44 18.77 -10.84 5.92
CA GLU A 44 19.85 -11.24 6.81
C GLU A 44 19.87 -12.75 7.02
N ARG A 45 18.70 -13.35 7.22
CA ARG A 45 18.55 -14.81 7.40
C ARG A 45 18.49 -15.59 6.09
N LYS A 46 18.54 -14.93 4.96
CA LYS A 46 18.44 -15.56 3.62
C LYS A 46 17.21 -16.45 3.48
N LEU A 47 16.06 -15.98 3.97
CA LEU A 47 14.82 -16.74 4.00
C LEU A 47 14.01 -16.61 2.71
N MET A 48 14.23 -15.56 1.91
CA MET A 48 13.61 -15.45 0.59
C MET A 48 14.23 -16.41 -0.39
N ARG A 49 13.40 -17.10 -1.16
CA ARG A 49 13.85 -17.94 -2.28
C ARG A 49 14.20 -17.10 -3.51
N ASP A 50 15.02 -17.67 -4.37
CA ASP A 50 15.28 -17.11 -5.70
C ASP A 50 13.96 -16.94 -6.45
N ASN A 51 13.83 -15.86 -7.18
CA ASN A 51 12.61 -15.46 -7.87
C ASN A 51 11.42 -15.18 -6.92
N GLY A 52 11.66 -14.85 -5.67
CA GLY A 52 10.64 -14.44 -4.71
C GLY A 52 9.94 -13.14 -5.11
N ARG A 53 8.79 -12.88 -4.50
CA ARG A 53 7.98 -11.67 -4.76
C ARG A 53 7.65 -10.97 -3.46
N ILE A 54 7.87 -9.68 -3.43
CA ILE A 54 7.45 -8.79 -2.33
C ILE A 54 6.40 -7.84 -2.90
N VAL A 55 5.25 -7.76 -2.26
CA VAL A 55 4.17 -6.84 -2.65
C VAL A 55 3.77 -6.00 -1.45
N CYS A 56 3.95 -4.70 -1.57
CA CYS A 56 3.61 -3.73 -0.53
C CYS A 56 2.27 -3.04 -0.83
N ILE A 57 1.42 -2.90 0.17
CA ILE A 57 0.14 -2.19 0.01
C ILE A 57 0.31 -0.73 0.42
N SER A 58 0.40 0.14 -0.58
CA SER A 58 0.36 1.59 -0.42
C SER A 58 -1.10 2.10 -0.39
N SER A 59 -1.38 3.24 -0.96
CA SER A 59 -2.72 3.86 -1.07
C SER A 59 -2.69 5.00 -2.08
N ILE A 60 -3.83 5.35 -2.68
CA ILE A 60 -3.96 6.63 -3.39
C ILE A 60 -3.70 7.82 -2.47
N SER A 61 -3.94 7.68 -1.15
CA SER A 61 -3.56 8.71 -0.17
C SER A 61 -2.05 8.90 -0.07
N GLY A 62 -1.24 7.87 -0.35
CA GLY A 62 0.22 8.00 -0.45
C GLY A 62 0.67 8.75 -1.72
N ILE A 63 -0.15 8.76 -2.76
CA ILE A 63 0.14 9.48 -4.02
C ILE A 63 -0.35 10.93 -3.96
N ALA A 64 -1.58 11.14 -3.51
CA ALA A 64 -2.28 12.43 -3.60
C ALA A 64 -2.38 13.19 -2.29
N GLY A 65 -2.05 12.56 -1.16
CA GLY A 65 -2.44 13.05 0.15
C GLY A 65 -3.92 12.82 0.45
N ASN A 66 -4.30 13.00 1.70
CA ASN A 66 -5.70 13.01 2.12
C ASN A 66 -5.88 13.87 3.36
N PHE A 67 -6.91 14.72 3.37
CA PHE A 67 -7.19 15.61 4.48
C PHE A 67 -7.42 14.81 5.78
N GLY A 68 -6.74 15.20 6.86
CA GLY A 68 -6.83 14.52 8.15
C GLY A 68 -6.01 13.22 8.25
N GLN A 69 -5.27 12.84 7.21
CA GLN A 69 -4.46 11.62 7.14
C GLN A 69 -2.99 11.92 6.83
N THR A 70 -2.43 12.99 7.35
CA THR A 70 -1.05 13.39 7.04
C THR A 70 -0.05 12.28 7.41
N ASN A 71 -0.19 11.66 8.57
CA ASN A 71 0.63 10.51 9.02
C ASN A 71 0.48 9.30 8.10
N TYR A 72 -0.74 8.91 7.77
CA TYR A 72 -1.04 7.78 6.89
C TYR A 72 -0.54 8.03 5.46
N SER A 73 -0.78 9.22 4.92
CA SER A 73 -0.29 9.62 3.60
C SER A 73 1.24 9.63 3.55
N CYS A 74 1.90 10.12 4.60
CA CYS A 74 3.36 10.07 4.73
C CYS A 74 3.87 8.62 4.72
N ALA A 75 3.30 7.74 5.56
CA ALA A 75 3.70 6.34 5.61
C ALA A 75 3.50 5.64 4.25
N LYS A 76 2.34 5.82 3.61
CA LYS A 76 2.02 5.15 2.34
C LYS A 76 2.76 5.75 1.14
N SER A 77 3.21 7.01 1.21
CA SER A 77 4.17 7.59 0.27
C SER A 77 5.58 7.01 0.52
N GLY A 78 5.96 6.84 1.79
CA GLY A 78 7.19 6.16 2.19
C GLY A 78 7.29 4.76 1.61
N VAL A 79 6.21 3.98 1.63
CA VAL A 79 6.14 2.63 1.00
C VAL A 79 6.45 2.71 -0.50
N ILE A 80 5.97 3.72 -1.21
CA ILE A 80 6.28 3.91 -2.64
C ILE A 80 7.79 4.13 -2.83
N GLY A 81 8.37 5.08 -2.08
CA GLY A 81 9.81 5.35 -2.14
C GLY A 81 10.66 4.15 -1.71
N TYR A 82 10.21 3.39 -0.71
CA TYR A 82 10.85 2.15 -0.27
C TYR A 82 10.90 1.12 -1.41
N VAL A 83 9.78 0.86 -2.05
CA VAL A 83 9.68 -0.07 -3.19
C VAL A 83 10.59 0.35 -4.34
N GLU A 84 10.58 1.62 -4.73
CA GLU A 84 11.43 2.15 -5.80
C GLU A 84 12.92 2.04 -5.47
N SER A 85 13.29 2.27 -4.22
CA SER A 85 14.66 2.14 -3.73
C SER A 85 15.09 0.67 -3.71
N MET A 86 14.33 -0.19 -3.03
CA MET A 86 14.67 -1.60 -2.83
C MET A 86 14.74 -2.39 -4.13
N ALA A 87 13.91 -2.06 -5.12
CA ALA A 87 13.92 -2.73 -6.42
C ALA A 87 15.30 -2.74 -7.11
N ARG A 88 16.16 -1.78 -6.79
CA ARG A 88 17.52 -1.67 -7.35
C ARG A 88 18.55 -2.52 -6.61
N HIS A 89 18.23 -2.96 -5.40
CA HIS A 89 19.16 -3.67 -4.51
C HIS A 89 18.86 -5.17 -4.41
N LEU A 90 17.63 -5.59 -4.69
CA LEU A 90 17.24 -7.00 -4.68
C LEU A 90 17.97 -7.77 -5.78
N LYS A 91 18.27 -9.04 -5.50
CA LYS A 91 19.03 -9.95 -6.37
C LYS A 91 18.29 -11.27 -6.54
N ASN A 92 18.90 -12.19 -7.26
CA ASN A 92 18.37 -13.54 -7.46
C ASN A 92 16.97 -13.59 -8.08
N GLY A 93 16.61 -12.61 -8.91
CA GLY A 93 15.28 -12.55 -9.53
C GLY A 93 14.13 -12.18 -8.57
N ILE A 94 14.45 -11.77 -7.33
CA ILE A 94 13.45 -11.26 -6.39
C ILE A 94 12.97 -9.90 -6.89
N THR A 95 11.65 -9.69 -6.90
CA THR A 95 11.04 -8.41 -7.26
C THR A 95 10.22 -7.84 -6.11
N ILE A 96 10.16 -6.52 -6.03
CA ILE A 96 9.33 -5.77 -5.10
C ILE A 96 8.48 -4.76 -5.85
N ASN A 97 7.18 -4.73 -5.58
CA ASN A 97 6.24 -3.82 -6.22
C ASN A 97 5.20 -3.33 -5.20
N ALA A 98 4.53 -2.23 -5.50
CA ALA A 98 3.46 -1.72 -4.67
C ALA A 98 2.11 -1.73 -5.40
N ILE A 99 1.05 -1.84 -4.61
CA ILE A 99 -0.32 -1.59 -5.04
C ILE A 99 -0.83 -0.37 -4.28
N ALA A 100 -1.48 0.55 -4.98
CA ALA A 100 -2.12 1.73 -4.40
C ALA A 100 -3.65 1.62 -4.58
N PRO A 101 -4.36 1.00 -3.61
CA PRO A 101 -5.81 0.93 -3.64
C PRO A 101 -6.45 2.31 -3.53
N GLY A 102 -7.60 2.48 -4.18
CA GLY A 102 -8.51 3.59 -3.97
C GLY A 102 -9.46 3.36 -2.81
N PHE A 103 -10.70 3.80 -2.97
CA PHE A 103 -11.77 3.50 -2.03
C PHE A 103 -12.22 2.04 -2.21
N ILE A 104 -11.90 1.19 -1.23
CA ILE A 104 -12.23 -0.25 -1.23
C ILE A 104 -13.29 -0.53 -0.15
N GLU A 105 -14.33 -1.29 -0.50
CA GLU A 105 -15.39 -1.69 0.42
C GLU A 105 -14.89 -2.76 1.41
N THR A 106 -14.50 -2.33 2.59
CA THR A 106 -13.97 -3.18 3.66
C THR A 106 -14.68 -2.89 4.98
N GLN A 107 -14.40 -3.67 6.02
CA GLN A 107 -14.89 -3.37 7.38
C GLN A 107 -14.41 -1.98 7.85
N MET A 108 -13.20 -1.57 7.49
CA MET A 108 -12.64 -0.25 7.84
C MET A 108 -13.45 0.87 7.21
N THR A 109 -13.79 0.77 5.92
CA THR A 109 -14.60 1.78 5.22
C THR A 109 -16.07 1.71 5.58
N ALA A 110 -16.59 0.55 5.98
CA ALA A 110 -17.97 0.40 6.46
C ALA A 110 -18.25 1.21 7.74
N ALA A 111 -17.23 1.48 8.56
CA ALA A 111 -17.34 2.31 9.75
C ALA A 111 -17.44 3.81 9.46
N MET A 112 -17.20 4.26 8.22
CA MET A 112 -17.28 5.66 7.83
C MET A 112 -18.74 6.12 7.68
N PRO A 113 -19.05 7.42 7.93
CA PRO A 113 -20.36 7.97 7.64
C PRO A 113 -20.80 7.74 6.19
N PHE A 114 -22.10 7.51 5.98
CA PHE A 114 -22.66 7.21 4.65
C PHE A 114 -22.26 8.22 3.58
N THR A 115 -22.31 9.51 3.90
CA THR A 115 -21.95 10.59 2.95
C THR A 115 -20.49 10.54 2.50
N ILE A 116 -19.58 10.19 3.41
CA ILE A 116 -18.14 10.02 3.10
C ILE A 116 -17.92 8.80 2.22
N ARG A 117 -18.59 7.69 2.52
CA ARG A 117 -18.54 6.48 1.71
C ARG A 117 -19.04 6.71 0.30
N GLU A 118 -20.18 7.37 0.17
CA GLU A 118 -20.77 7.68 -1.13
C GLU A 118 -19.90 8.62 -1.95
N ALA A 119 -19.26 9.62 -1.32
CA ALA A 119 -18.27 10.46 -1.97
C ALA A 119 -17.07 9.61 -2.45
N GLY A 120 -16.54 8.73 -1.60
CA GLY A 120 -15.44 7.84 -1.96
C GLY A 120 -15.75 6.96 -3.17
N ARG A 121 -16.97 6.40 -3.24
CA ARG A 121 -17.44 5.60 -4.39
C ARG A 121 -17.46 6.39 -5.68
N ARG A 122 -17.87 7.66 -5.62
CA ARG A 122 -18.06 8.51 -6.82
C ARG A 122 -16.80 9.24 -7.27
N MET A 123 -15.70 9.19 -6.49
CA MET A 123 -14.46 9.89 -6.82
C MET A 123 -13.56 9.11 -7.81
N ASN A 124 -14.13 8.24 -8.61
CA ASN A 124 -13.42 7.54 -9.67
C ASN A 124 -14.29 7.37 -10.92
N SER A 125 -13.65 7.06 -12.05
CA SER A 125 -14.35 6.99 -13.35
C SER A 125 -15.38 5.84 -13.42
N LEU A 126 -15.23 4.80 -12.59
CA LEU A 126 -16.20 3.70 -12.54
C LEU A 126 -17.41 4.04 -11.64
N SER A 127 -17.35 5.14 -10.88
CA SER A 127 -18.39 5.60 -9.95
C SER A 127 -18.85 4.53 -8.95
N GLN A 128 -17.91 3.68 -8.50
CA GLN A 128 -18.16 2.61 -7.55
C GLN A 128 -16.98 2.40 -6.60
N GLY A 129 -17.23 1.78 -5.44
CA GLY A 129 -16.17 1.27 -4.57
C GLY A 129 -15.52 0.03 -5.18
N GLY A 130 -14.20 -0.12 -5.05
CA GLY A 130 -13.51 -1.36 -5.34
C GLY A 130 -13.82 -2.43 -4.30
N GLN A 131 -13.61 -3.68 -4.66
CA GLN A 131 -13.75 -4.81 -3.75
C GLN A 131 -12.39 -5.32 -3.30
N PRO A 132 -12.27 -5.96 -2.13
CA PRO A 132 -11.01 -6.59 -1.70
C PRO A 132 -10.42 -7.54 -2.76
N VAL A 133 -11.27 -8.24 -3.51
CA VAL A 133 -10.83 -9.14 -4.58
C VAL A 133 -10.11 -8.40 -5.70
N ASP A 134 -10.47 -7.15 -6.02
CA ASP A 134 -9.79 -6.37 -7.05
C ASP A 134 -8.31 -6.13 -6.68
N VAL A 135 -8.06 -5.90 -5.39
CA VAL A 135 -6.70 -5.76 -4.85
C VAL A 135 -5.98 -7.09 -4.83
N ALA A 136 -6.68 -8.16 -4.41
CA ALA A 136 -6.13 -9.51 -4.33
C ALA A 136 -5.68 -10.03 -5.70
N GLU A 137 -6.45 -9.78 -6.77
CA GLU A 137 -6.07 -10.14 -8.14
C GLU A 137 -4.81 -9.40 -8.62
N ALA A 138 -4.66 -8.13 -8.25
CA ALA A 138 -3.44 -7.38 -8.54
C ALA A 138 -2.22 -7.93 -7.78
N ILE A 139 -2.41 -8.36 -6.51
CA ILE A 139 -1.37 -9.05 -5.74
C ILE A 139 -1.01 -10.37 -6.43
N ALA A 140 -2.00 -11.18 -6.79
CA ALA A 140 -1.78 -12.46 -7.46
C ALA A 140 -1.04 -12.29 -8.79
N TRP A 141 -1.34 -11.24 -9.54
CA TRP A 141 -0.62 -10.92 -10.77
C TRP A 141 0.87 -10.63 -10.50
N TYR A 142 1.21 -9.83 -9.49
CA TYR A 142 2.61 -9.59 -9.12
C TYR A 142 3.31 -10.87 -8.64
N CYS A 143 2.59 -11.78 -7.99
CA CYS A 143 3.13 -13.05 -7.53
C CYS A 143 3.29 -14.08 -8.66
N ASN A 144 2.70 -13.85 -9.84
CA ASN A 144 2.81 -14.78 -10.97
C ASN A 144 4.25 -14.80 -11.52
N PRO A 145 4.83 -15.97 -11.80
CA PRO A 145 6.15 -16.05 -12.43
C PRO A 145 6.25 -15.29 -13.76
N ALA A 146 5.16 -15.18 -14.52
CA ALA A 146 5.12 -14.46 -15.78
C ALA A 146 5.28 -12.93 -15.63
N SER A 147 5.10 -12.38 -14.44
CA SER A 147 5.32 -10.96 -14.13
C SER A 147 6.77 -10.63 -13.70
N ALA A 148 7.71 -11.54 -13.87
CA ALA A 148 9.10 -11.39 -13.42
C ALA A 148 9.82 -10.14 -13.97
N GLY A 149 9.36 -9.60 -15.10
CA GLY A 149 9.90 -8.36 -15.68
C GLY A 149 9.37 -7.07 -15.01
N VAL A 150 8.47 -7.19 -14.03
CA VAL A 150 7.88 -6.03 -13.34
C VAL A 150 8.51 -5.88 -11.97
N ASN A 151 9.30 -4.81 -11.79
CA ASN A 151 10.01 -4.54 -10.55
C ASN A 151 10.04 -3.03 -10.27
N GLY A 152 9.84 -2.62 -9.02
CA GLY A 152 9.84 -1.22 -8.60
C GLY A 152 8.63 -0.41 -9.06
N ASN A 153 7.53 -1.05 -9.41
CA ASN A 153 6.34 -0.39 -9.95
C ASN A 153 5.24 -0.22 -8.90
N VAL A 154 4.40 0.77 -9.13
CA VAL A 154 3.19 1.04 -8.34
C VAL A 154 1.98 0.94 -9.25
N VAL A 155 1.12 -0.05 -9.01
CA VAL A 155 -0.14 -0.20 -9.72
C VAL A 155 -1.29 0.37 -8.89
N ARG A 156 -2.08 1.24 -9.48
CA ARG A 156 -3.28 1.80 -8.85
C ARG A 156 -4.48 0.89 -9.09
N VAL A 157 -5.08 0.40 -8.01
CA VAL A 157 -6.36 -0.33 -8.04
C VAL A 157 -7.44 0.59 -7.46
N CYS A 158 -7.90 1.55 -8.26
CA CYS A 158 -8.70 2.68 -7.77
C CYS A 158 -9.84 3.10 -8.71
N GLY A 159 -10.16 2.32 -9.76
CA GLY A 159 -11.19 2.68 -10.73
C GLY A 159 -10.90 4.01 -11.46
N GLN A 160 -9.62 4.38 -11.63
CA GLN A 160 -9.18 5.68 -12.13
C GLN A 160 -9.68 6.82 -11.22
N SER A 161 -9.26 6.81 -9.96
CA SER A 161 -9.55 7.91 -9.02
C SER A 161 -9.20 9.27 -9.61
N LEU A 162 -10.04 10.26 -9.35
CA LEU A 162 -9.87 11.65 -9.83
C LEU A 162 -8.68 12.36 -9.17
N ILE A 163 -8.23 11.87 -8.00
CA ILE A 163 -7.05 12.37 -7.30
C ILE A 163 -5.83 11.48 -7.57
N GLY A 164 -4.62 12.07 -7.52
CA GLY A 164 -3.37 11.33 -7.67
C GLY A 164 -3.09 10.89 -9.13
N ARG A 165 -3.46 11.70 -10.08
CA ARG A 165 -3.12 11.49 -11.52
C ARG A 165 -1.69 11.90 -11.80
#